data_9c902d540e2bdc0db4947861e2360fa9
#
_entry.id   9c902d540e2bdc0db4947861e2360fa9
#
_cell.length_a   1.000
_cell.length_b   1.000
_cell.length_c   1.000
_cell.angle_alpha   90.00
_cell.angle_beta   90.00
_cell.angle_gamma   90.00
#
_symmetry.space_group_name_H-M   'P 1'
#
loop_
_entity.id
_entity.type
_entity.pdbx_description
1 polymer ?
#
loop_
_entity_poly.entity_id
_entity_poly.type
_entity_poly.pdbx_seq_one_letter_code
_entity_poly.pdbx_strand_id
1 'polypeptide(L)'
;MVGLFALWMPIVVSAVFVFIALMILHMMPGWHKSDMTALPGEDKVMETLRGLNVQPGDYRFPYGSTVAEMEAPEFKEKMKQGPVGNMSILPSGDINMGKLMGQWFVYSLVIAVIAAYLTGRTRAPGAPYLEVFRVSGTVTFCCYSVAHWQNWIWWGKGTRFTLTNTVDGLIYALVTAGTFGWLWPK
;
A
#
# COMPACT_ATOMS: atom_id res chain seq x y z
N MET A 1 -25.74 -5.36 17.00
CA MET A 1 -24.30 -5.57 16.83
C MET A 1 -24.06 -7.01 16.42
N VAL A 2 -23.17 -7.23 15.45
CA VAL A 2 -22.81 -8.56 14.96
C VAL A 2 -21.40 -8.90 15.46
N GLY A 3 -21.21 -10.08 16.05
CA GLY A 3 -19.90 -10.53 16.53
C GLY A 3 -18.98 -10.95 15.39
N LEU A 4 -17.65 -10.80 15.58
CA LEU A 4 -16.65 -11.14 14.55
C LEU A 4 -16.76 -12.58 14.05
N PHE A 5 -17.04 -13.53 14.94
CA PHE A 5 -17.20 -14.94 14.56
C PHE A 5 -18.36 -15.18 13.61
N ALA A 6 -19.43 -14.39 13.71
CA ALA A 6 -20.55 -14.48 12.76
C ALA A 6 -20.18 -13.89 11.38
N LEU A 7 -19.10 -13.12 11.28
CA LEU A 7 -18.62 -12.47 10.06
C LEU A 7 -17.44 -13.19 9.40
N TRP A 8 -17.13 -14.44 9.82
CA TRP A 8 -16.01 -15.19 9.24
C TRP A 8 -16.12 -15.35 7.70
N MET A 9 -17.34 -15.57 7.21
CA MET A 9 -17.59 -15.78 5.79
C MET A 9 -17.33 -14.49 4.98
N PRO A 10 -17.95 -13.33 5.26
CA PRO A 10 -17.60 -12.09 4.57
C PRO A 10 -16.12 -11.71 4.70
N ILE A 11 -15.45 -12.00 5.82
CA ILE A 11 -14.02 -11.76 6.01
C ILE A 11 -13.21 -12.58 5.00
N VAL A 12 -13.37 -13.89 4.99
CA VAL A 12 -12.56 -14.78 4.14
C VAL A 12 -12.88 -14.56 2.66
N VAL A 13 -14.17 -14.49 2.30
CA VAL A 13 -14.59 -14.35 0.90
C VAL A 13 -14.16 -12.99 0.33
N SER A 14 -14.27 -11.90 1.10
CA SER A 14 -13.80 -10.61 0.64
C SER A 14 -12.28 -10.60 0.44
N ALA A 15 -11.51 -11.19 1.35
CA ALA A 15 -10.05 -11.29 1.20
C ALA A 15 -9.64 -12.08 -0.06
N VAL A 16 -10.36 -13.18 -0.36
CA VAL A 16 -10.14 -13.95 -1.60
C VAL A 16 -10.49 -13.12 -2.83
N PHE A 17 -11.62 -12.44 -2.85
CA PHE A 17 -12.01 -11.62 -3.99
C PHE A 17 -11.08 -10.42 -4.20
N VAL A 18 -10.63 -9.77 -3.13
CA VAL A 18 -9.63 -8.70 -3.20
C VAL A 18 -8.29 -9.24 -3.72
N PHE A 19 -7.89 -10.44 -3.31
CA PHE A 19 -6.68 -11.10 -3.83
C PHE A 19 -6.80 -11.38 -5.33
N ILE A 20 -7.96 -11.85 -5.81
CA ILE A 20 -8.22 -12.04 -7.24
C ILE A 20 -8.19 -10.70 -7.97
N ALA A 21 -8.81 -9.66 -7.42
CA ALA A 21 -8.78 -8.31 -8.01
C ALA A 21 -7.35 -7.76 -8.13
N LEU A 22 -6.52 -7.97 -7.11
CA LEU A 22 -5.09 -7.64 -7.16
C LEU A 22 -4.40 -8.33 -8.34
N MET A 23 -4.60 -9.64 -8.46
CA MET A 23 -3.97 -10.40 -9.54
C MET A 23 -4.37 -9.86 -10.92
N ILE A 24 -5.66 -9.57 -11.10
CA ILE A 24 -6.17 -8.99 -12.36
C ILE A 24 -5.52 -7.63 -12.63
N LEU A 25 -5.52 -6.70 -11.68
CA LEU A 25 -4.99 -5.35 -11.84
C LEU A 25 -3.49 -5.35 -12.14
N HIS A 26 -2.72 -6.21 -11.48
CA HIS A 26 -1.26 -6.30 -11.69
C HIS A 26 -0.88 -7.09 -12.95
N MET A 27 -1.76 -7.97 -13.45
CA MET A 27 -1.55 -8.68 -14.71
C MET A 27 -2.04 -7.87 -15.93
N MET A 28 -2.83 -6.81 -15.72
CA MET A 28 -3.30 -5.95 -16.83
C MET A 28 -2.12 -5.18 -17.45
N PRO A 29 -1.86 -5.36 -18.74
CA PRO A 29 -0.78 -4.65 -19.41
C PRO A 29 -0.96 -3.13 -19.32
N GLY A 30 0.01 -2.45 -18.72
CA GLY A 30 0.07 -0.98 -18.71
C GLY A 30 -0.46 -0.29 -17.48
N TRP A 31 -1.27 -0.92 -16.61
CA TRP A 31 -1.82 -0.25 -15.43
C TRP A 31 -0.72 0.26 -14.49
N HIS A 32 0.20 -0.60 -14.07
CA HIS A 32 1.34 -0.24 -13.21
C HIS A 32 2.67 -0.02 -13.95
N LYS A 33 2.70 -0.22 -15.28
CA LYS A 33 3.95 -0.20 -16.07
C LYS A 33 4.76 1.10 -15.93
N SER A 34 4.10 2.22 -15.73
CA SER A 34 4.74 3.54 -15.61
C SER A 34 4.81 4.06 -14.17
N ASP A 35 4.55 3.23 -13.17
CA ASP A 35 4.69 3.61 -11.77
C ASP A 35 6.17 3.70 -11.37
N MET A 36 7.02 2.96 -12.05
CA MET A 36 8.48 2.99 -11.93
C MET A 36 9.11 3.08 -13.31
N THR A 37 10.24 3.76 -13.40
CA THR A 37 11.03 3.90 -14.62
C THR A 37 12.44 3.41 -14.36
N ALA A 38 13.10 2.88 -15.40
CA ALA A 38 14.49 2.48 -15.30
C ALA A 38 15.38 3.69 -14.98
N LEU A 39 16.35 3.48 -14.11
CA LEU A 39 17.31 4.51 -13.74
C LEU A 39 18.33 4.67 -14.91
N PRO A 40 18.53 5.89 -15.44
CA PRO A 40 19.57 6.12 -16.41
C PRO A 40 20.95 5.72 -15.88
N GLY A 41 21.66 4.87 -16.63
CA GLY A 41 22.98 4.36 -16.21
C GLY A 41 22.91 3.39 -15.02
N GLU A 42 21.86 2.61 -14.91
CA GLU A 42 21.58 1.64 -13.85
C GLU A 42 22.82 0.82 -13.45
N ASP A 43 23.52 0.23 -14.42
CA ASP A 43 24.71 -0.61 -14.16
C ASP A 43 25.80 0.14 -13.39
N LYS A 44 26.08 1.39 -13.78
CA LYS A 44 27.07 2.24 -13.11
C LYS A 44 26.65 2.61 -11.69
N VAL A 45 25.37 2.88 -11.49
CA VAL A 45 24.83 3.19 -10.16
C VAL A 45 24.93 1.94 -9.27
N MET A 46 24.55 0.78 -9.77
CA MET A 46 24.64 -0.50 -9.04
C MET A 46 26.10 -0.84 -8.70
N GLU A 47 27.04 -0.63 -9.64
CA GLU A 47 28.48 -0.81 -9.39
C GLU A 47 28.97 0.10 -8.27
N THR A 48 28.60 1.40 -8.31
CA THR A 48 28.97 2.36 -7.28
C THR A 48 28.44 1.97 -5.92
N LEU A 49 27.16 1.59 -5.83
CA LEU A 49 26.55 1.17 -4.57
C LEU A 49 27.22 -0.09 -4.00
N ARG A 50 27.60 -1.05 -4.87
CA ARG A 50 28.39 -2.23 -4.46
C ARG A 50 29.78 -1.83 -3.96
N GLY A 51 30.47 -0.94 -4.67
CA GLY A 51 31.78 -0.45 -4.27
C GLY A 51 31.80 0.27 -2.91
N LEU A 52 30.71 0.95 -2.60
CA LEU A 52 30.48 1.60 -1.30
C LEU A 52 29.96 0.62 -0.22
N ASN A 53 29.73 -0.65 -0.55
CA ASN A 53 29.19 -1.67 0.36
C ASN A 53 27.89 -1.23 1.05
N VAL A 54 26.98 -0.59 0.29
CA VAL A 54 25.70 -0.11 0.82
C VAL A 54 24.84 -1.30 1.20
N GLN A 55 24.49 -1.39 2.48
CA GLN A 55 23.67 -2.49 3.03
C GLN A 55 22.18 -2.29 2.72
N PRO A 56 21.34 -3.34 2.78
CA PRO A 56 19.90 -3.18 2.71
C PRO A 56 19.38 -2.21 3.79
N GLY A 57 18.53 -1.28 3.38
CA GLY A 57 17.99 -0.23 4.26
C GLY A 57 17.38 0.94 3.49
N ASP A 58 16.87 1.90 4.23
CA ASP A 58 16.29 3.13 3.68
C ASP A 58 17.28 4.29 3.84
N TYR A 59 17.54 4.98 2.75
CA TYR A 59 18.51 6.07 2.67
C TYR A 59 17.88 7.34 2.13
N ARG A 60 18.37 8.47 2.63
CA ARG A 60 18.03 9.79 2.11
C ARG A 60 19.29 10.54 1.73
N PHE A 61 19.28 11.27 0.64
CA PHE A 61 20.39 12.10 0.24
C PHE A 61 19.89 13.46 -0.30
N PRO A 62 20.51 14.59 0.13
CA PRO A 62 21.42 14.68 1.25
C PRO A 62 20.73 14.35 2.58
N TYR A 63 21.49 13.86 3.56
CA TYR A 63 21.01 13.49 4.89
C TYR A 63 21.49 14.49 5.93
N GLY A 64 20.58 14.94 6.77
CA GLY A 64 20.85 15.73 7.97
C GLY A 64 20.10 15.11 9.14
N SER A 65 20.83 14.80 10.23
CA SER A 65 20.27 14.14 11.41
C SER A 65 19.60 15.11 12.38
N THR A 66 19.97 16.40 12.32
CA THR A 66 19.45 17.46 13.18
C THR A 66 18.96 18.64 12.37
N VAL A 67 18.09 19.45 12.97
CA VAL A 67 17.62 20.71 12.35
C VAL A 67 18.80 21.63 12.05
N ALA A 68 19.77 21.72 12.96
CA ALA A 68 20.96 22.55 12.76
C ALA A 68 21.80 22.10 11.54
N GLU A 69 21.96 20.79 11.34
CA GLU A 69 22.63 20.26 10.14
C GLU A 69 21.85 20.56 8.87
N MET A 70 20.51 20.45 8.89
CA MET A 70 19.66 20.75 7.74
C MET A 70 19.62 22.25 7.40
N GLU A 71 19.87 23.12 8.38
CA GLU A 71 19.98 24.57 8.18
C GLU A 71 21.38 25.04 7.76
N ALA A 72 22.39 24.18 7.90
CA ALA A 72 23.75 24.50 7.54
C ALA A 72 23.88 24.89 6.05
N PRO A 73 24.76 25.89 5.72
CA PRO A 73 24.96 26.30 4.33
C PRO A 73 25.37 25.17 3.39
N GLU A 74 26.19 24.24 3.86
CA GLU A 74 26.68 23.09 3.09
C GLU A 74 25.55 22.13 2.74
N PHE A 75 24.60 21.90 3.66
CA PHE A 75 23.42 21.06 3.39
C PHE A 75 22.50 21.73 2.36
N LYS A 76 22.24 23.02 2.53
CA LYS A 76 21.42 23.79 1.59
C LYS A 76 22.04 23.81 0.18
N GLU A 77 23.34 23.88 0.09
CA GLU A 77 24.05 23.82 -1.19
C GLU A 77 23.91 22.44 -1.84
N LYS A 78 24.11 21.33 -1.10
CA LYS A 78 23.87 19.97 -1.60
C LYS A 78 22.43 19.78 -2.07
N MET A 79 21.46 20.35 -1.34
CA MET A 79 20.04 20.30 -1.75
C MET A 79 19.80 21.02 -3.08
N LYS A 80 20.48 22.15 -3.34
CA LYS A 80 20.38 22.89 -4.59
C LYS A 80 21.07 22.18 -5.76
N GLN A 81 22.25 21.61 -5.51
CA GLN A 81 23.00 20.89 -6.53
C GLN A 81 22.32 19.59 -6.94
N GLY A 82 21.62 18.92 -6.00
CA GLY A 82 21.03 17.60 -6.23
C GLY A 82 22.08 16.52 -6.59
N PRO A 83 21.62 15.29 -6.93
CA PRO A 83 20.24 14.85 -6.83
C PRO A 83 19.76 14.73 -5.39
N VAL A 84 18.47 14.95 -5.17
CA VAL A 84 17.81 14.79 -3.87
C VAL A 84 16.83 13.63 -3.94
N GLY A 85 16.88 12.75 -2.96
CA GLY A 85 15.98 11.58 -3.01
C GLY A 85 15.95 10.72 -1.76
N ASN A 86 15.03 9.78 -1.79
CA ASN A 86 14.96 8.65 -0.87
C ASN A 86 15.16 7.36 -1.68
N MET A 87 15.91 6.41 -1.14
CA MET A 87 16.28 5.16 -1.80
C MET A 87 16.13 4.01 -0.82
N SER A 88 15.42 2.96 -1.21
CA SER A 88 15.34 1.70 -0.46
C SER A 88 16.21 0.65 -1.17
N ILE A 89 17.18 0.10 -0.48
CA ILE A 89 18.00 -1.01 -0.96
C ILE A 89 17.46 -2.29 -0.33
N LEU A 90 17.10 -3.23 -1.17
CA LEU A 90 16.59 -4.53 -0.77
C LEU A 90 17.73 -5.55 -0.62
N PRO A 91 17.56 -6.61 0.18
CA PRO A 91 18.49 -7.73 0.19
C PRO A 91 18.67 -8.30 -1.22
N SER A 92 19.91 -8.58 -1.60
CA SER A 92 20.23 -9.24 -2.87
C SER A 92 19.75 -10.71 -2.83
N GLY A 93 19.32 -11.22 -3.98
CA GLY A 93 18.86 -12.59 -4.15
C GLY A 93 17.56 -12.71 -4.93
N ASP A 94 17.06 -13.93 -5.05
CA ASP A 94 15.84 -14.23 -5.78
C ASP A 94 14.57 -13.72 -5.06
N ILE A 95 13.66 -13.18 -5.82
CA ILE A 95 12.37 -12.74 -5.30
C ILE A 95 11.49 -13.96 -5.05
N ASN A 96 11.16 -14.22 -3.78
CA ASN A 96 10.20 -15.27 -3.44
C ASN A 96 8.76 -14.74 -3.60
N MET A 97 8.24 -14.86 -4.82
CA MET A 97 6.89 -14.38 -5.17
C MET A 97 5.81 -15.05 -4.31
N GLY A 98 5.92 -16.33 -3.98
CA GLY A 98 4.97 -17.04 -3.13
C GLY A 98 4.89 -16.44 -1.72
N LYS A 99 6.04 -16.06 -1.13
CA LYS A 99 6.09 -15.37 0.16
C LYS A 99 5.40 -14.01 0.08
N LEU A 100 5.67 -13.21 -0.94
CA LEU A 100 5.06 -11.88 -1.13
C LEU A 100 3.55 -11.99 -1.29
N MET A 101 3.08 -12.92 -2.13
CA MET A 101 1.65 -13.17 -2.31
C MET A 101 0.97 -13.63 -1.02
N GLY A 102 1.60 -14.54 -0.27
CA GLY A 102 1.09 -14.98 1.03
C GLY A 102 0.99 -13.84 2.05
N GLN A 103 2.02 -13.00 2.17
CA GLN A 103 2.01 -11.82 3.03
C GLN A 103 0.91 -10.83 2.62
N TRP A 104 0.72 -10.62 1.33
CA TRP A 104 -0.32 -9.73 0.84
C TRP A 104 -1.73 -10.29 1.11
N PHE A 105 -1.93 -11.60 0.99
CA PHE A 105 -3.20 -12.24 1.36
C PHE A 105 -3.51 -12.08 2.86
N VAL A 106 -2.49 -12.29 3.72
CA VAL A 106 -2.64 -12.04 5.17
C VAL A 106 -2.98 -10.58 5.46
N TYR A 107 -2.35 -9.63 4.77
CA TYR A 107 -2.70 -8.21 4.86
C TYR A 107 -4.15 -7.93 4.49
N SER A 108 -4.66 -8.56 3.42
CA SER A 108 -6.06 -8.44 3.02
C SER A 108 -7.02 -9.02 4.07
N LEU A 109 -6.66 -10.13 4.70
CA LEU A 109 -7.44 -10.70 5.82
C LEU A 109 -7.47 -9.75 7.02
N VAL A 110 -6.36 -9.14 7.38
CA VAL A 110 -6.30 -8.17 8.49
C VAL A 110 -7.23 -6.98 8.22
N ILE A 111 -7.22 -6.44 7.00
CA ILE A 111 -8.13 -5.34 6.64
C ILE A 111 -9.59 -5.79 6.68
N ALA A 112 -9.90 -6.98 6.18
CA ALA A 112 -11.26 -7.54 6.23
C ALA A 112 -11.75 -7.72 7.68
N VAL A 113 -10.87 -8.13 8.61
CA VAL A 113 -11.19 -8.21 10.06
C VAL A 113 -11.47 -6.84 10.64
N ILE A 114 -10.68 -5.80 10.30
CA ILE A 114 -10.91 -4.43 10.76
C ILE A 114 -12.26 -3.92 10.24
N ALA A 115 -12.55 -4.14 8.96
CA ALA A 115 -13.83 -3.78 8.35
C ALA A 115 -15.00 -4.52 9.03
N ALA A 116 -14.85 -5.82 9.29
CA ALA A 116 -15.83 -6.64 10.00
C ALA A 116 -16.08 -6.12 11.42
N TYR A 117 -15.02 -5.81 12.16
CA TYR A 117 -15.11 -5.27 13.52
C TYR A 117 -15.95 -3.98 13.55
N LEU A 118 -15.59 -2.99 12.74
CA LEU A 118 -16.28 -1.69 12.74
C LEU A 118 -17.70 -1.80 12.22
N THR A 119 -17.93 -2.58 11.16
CA THR A 119 -19.27 -2.79 10.61
C THR A 119 -20.15 -3.55 11.58
N GLY A 120 -19.63 -4.61 12.22
CA GLY A 120 -20.35 -5.41 13.21
C GLY A 120 -20.72 -4.63 14.47
N ARG A 121 -19.92 -3.63 14.86
CA ARG A 121 -20.23 -2.75 16.00
C ARG A 121 -21.26 -1.67 15.67
N THR A 122 -21.41 -1.30 14.41
CA THR A 122 -22.27 -0.19 13.98
C THR A 122 -23.54 -0.64 13.29
N ARG A 123 -23.64 -1.91 12.86
CA ARG A 123 -24.81 -2.46 12.14
C ARG A 123 -25.38 -3.68 12.86
N ALA A 124 -26.71 -3.76 12.87
CA ALA A 124 -27.44 -4.91 13.43
C ALA A 124 -27.51 -6.06 12.40
N PRO A 125 -27.83 -7.29 12.83
CA PRO A 125 -28.27 -8.33 11.92
C PRO A 125 -29.47 -7.83 11.10
N GLY A 126 -29.57 -8.23 9.84
CA GLY A 126 -30.63 -7.76 8.93
C GLY A 126 -30.48 -6.32 8.44
N ALA A 127 -29.37 -5.63 8.74
CA ALA A 127 -29.15 -4.27 8.23
C ALA A 127 -29.21 -4.23 6.70
N PRO A 128 -29.76 -3.14 6.10
CA PRO A 128 -29.85 -2.99 4.65
C PRO A 128 -28.47 -3.06 3.99
N TYR A 129 -28.41 -3.67 2.79
CA TYR A 129 -27.19 -3.84 2.01
C TYR A 129 -26.34 -2.55 1.93
N LEU A 130 -26.96 -1.43 1.56
CA LEU A 130 -26.24 -0.17 1.38
C LEU A 130 -25.65 0.41 2.68
N GLU A 131 -26.22 0.12 3.82
CA GLU A 131 -25.69 0.55 5.11
C GLU A 131 -24.41 -0.22 5.46
N VAL A 132 -24.44 -1.54 5.26
CA VAL A 132 -23.28 -2.41 5.43
C VAL A 132 -22.18 -2.03 4.42
N PHE A 133 -22.55 -1.89 3.15
CA PHE A 133 -21.66 -1.49 2.05
C PHE A 133 -20.91 -0.20 2.37
N ARG A 134 -21.62 0.85 2.82
CA ARG A 134 -21.00 2.15 3.10
C ARG A 134 -19.98 2.07 4.22
N VAL A 135 -20.29 1.39 5.32
CA VAL A 135 -19.39 1.31 6.47
C VAL A 135 -18.16 0.46 6.11
N SER A 136 -18.37 -0.78 5.64
CA SER A 136 -17.26 -1.68 5.30
C SER A 136 -16.40 -1.11 4.18
N GLY A 137 -16.99 -0.51 3.16
CA GLY A 137 -16.28 0.11 2.05
C GLY A 137 -15.45 1.32 2.46
N THR A 138 -16.01 2.23 3.27
CA THR A 138 -15.25 3.40 3.76
C THR A 138 -14.05 2.96 4.58
N VAL A 139 -14.23 2.03 5.51
CA VAL A 139 -13.13 1.50 6.33
C VAL A 139 -12.05 0.88 5.46
N THR A 140 -12.43 0.04 4.52
CA THR A 140 -11.50 -0.65 3.62
C THR A 140 -10.76 0.35 2.71
N PHE A 141 -11.46 1.34 2.18
CA PHE A 141 -10.83 2.41 1.40
C PHE A 141 -9.78 3.17 2.21
N CYS A 142 -10.09 3.54 3.46
CA CYS A 142 -9.11 4.19 4.32
C CYS A 142 -7.88 3.30 4.56
N CYS A 143 -8.07 2.01 4.78
CA CYS A 143 -6.98 1.08 5.02
C CYS A 143 -6.07 0.88 3.79
N TYR A 144 -6.64 0.78 2.59
CA TYR A 144 -5.86 0.52 1.37
C TYR A 144 -5.29 1.79 0.72
N SER A 145 -5.94 2.95 0.84
CA SER A 145 -5.65 4.10 -0.02
C SER A 145 -5.04 5.29 0.69
N VAL A 146 -5.52 5.65 1.89
CA VAL A 146 -5.21 6.96 2.50
C VAL A 146 -3.72 7.11 2.84
N ALA A 147 -3.06 6.05 3.27
CA ALA A 147 -1.63 6.07 3.62
C ALA A 147 -0.71 6.37 2.42
N HIS A 148 -1.14 6.10 1.18
CA HIS A 148 -0.35 6.42 -0.01
C HIS A 148 -0.13 7.93 -0.19
N TRP A 149 -1.08 8.76 0.22
CA TRP A 149 -0.96 10.21 0.16
C TRP A 149 0.07 10.76 1.13
N GLN A 150 0.20 10.16 2.31
CA GLN A 150 1.29 10.49 3.24
C GLN A 150 2.66 10.18 2.62
N ASN A 151 2.79 9.05 1.92
CA ASN A 151 4.01 8.68 1.23
C ASN A 151 4.36 9.65 0.07
N TRP A 152 3.35 10.14 -0.63
CA TRP A 152 3.54 11.19 -1.64
C TRP A 152 4.05 12.49 -1.02
N ILE A 153 3.45 12.94 0.10
CA ILE A 153 3.80 14.19 0.78
C ILE A 153 5.22 14.14 1.36
N TRP A 154 5.53 13.11 2.14
CA TRP A 154 6.75 13.07 2.93
C TRP A 154 7.91 12.32 2.29
N TRP A 155 7.63 11.31 1.50
CA TRP A 155 8.64 10.43 0.90
C TRP A 155 8.86 10.68 -0.59
N GLY A 156 8.17 11.65 -1.18
CA GLY A 156 8.34 12.01 -2.58
C GLY A 156 7.97 10.90 -3.56
N LYS A 157 7.04 10.01 -3.18
CA LYS A 157 6.54 9.00 -4.13
C LYS A 157 5.87 9.67 -5.31
N GLY A 158 6.02 9.11 -6.51
CA GLY A 158 5.48 9.68 -7.73
C GLY A 158 3.95 9.87 -7.67
N THR A 159 3.45 10.96 -8.23
CA THR A 159 2.00 11.24 -8.28
C THR A 159 1.24 10.12 -8.97
N ARG A 160 1.76 9.60 -10.08
CA ARG A 160 1.14 8.48 -10.79
C ARG A 160 1.04 7.24 -9.91
N PHE A 161 2.14 6.84 -9.27
CA PHE A 161 2.15 5.72 -8.31
C PHE A 161 1.08 5.89 -7.22
N THR A 162 0.96 7.09 -6.66
CA THR A 162 -0.03 7.40 -5.62
C THR A 162 -1.46 7.28 -6.14
N LEU A 163 -1.73 7.79 -7.34
CA LEU A 163 -3.06 7.73 -7.95
C LEU A 163 -3.45 6.31 -8.35
N THR A 164 -2.56 5.53 -8.97
CA THR A 164 -2.84 4.13 -9.34
C THR A 164 -3.15 3.30 -8.10
N ASN A 165 -2.34 3.39 -7.04
CA ASN A 165 -2.59 2.67 -5.78
C ASN A 165 -3.86 3.18 -5.05
N THR A 166 -4.23 4.45 -5.20
CA THR A 166 -5.50 4.96 -4.65
C THR A 166 -6.70 4.35 -5.37
N VAL A 167 -6.63 4.22 -6.70
CA VAL A 167 -7.71 3.59 -7.50
C VAL A 167 -7.79 2.09 -7.21
N ASP A 168 -6.66 1.39 -7.09
CA ASP A 168 -6.64 -0.02 -6.68
C ASP A 168 -7.31 -0.21 -5.32
N GLY A 169 -6.96 0.61 -4.35
CA GLY A 169 -7.59 0.57 -3.03
C GLY A 169 -9.09 0.89 -3.07
N LEU A 170 -9.55 1.74 -3.99
CA LEU A 170 -10.99 1.95 -4.22
C LEU A 170 -11.65 0.68 -4.77
N ILE A 171 -11.02 0.00 -5.73
CA ILE A 171 -11.54 -1.26 -6.27
C ILE A 171 -11.62 -2.33 -5.16
N TYR A 172 -10.57 -2.48 -4.35
CA TYR A 172 -10.58 -3.42 -3.22
C TYR A 172 -11.66 -3.08 -2.20
N ALA A 173 -11.87 -1.79 -1.95
CA ALA A 173 -12.93 -1.32 -1.06
C ALA A 173 -14.33 -1.65 -1.59
N LEU A 174 -14.58 -1.45 -2.87
CA LEU A 174 -15.85 -1.79 -3.52
C LEU A 174 -16.12 -3.30 -3.50
N VAL A 175 -15.10 -4.11 -3.77
CA VAL A 175 -15.17 -5.59 -3.69
C VAL A 175 -15.48 -6.04 -2.27
N THR A 176 -14.78 -5.50 -1.27
CA THR A 176 -15.03 -5.83 0.13
C THR A 176 -16.43 -5.39 0.55
N ALA A 177 -16.83 -4.16 0.22
CA ALA A 177 -18.12 -3.60 0.55
C ALA A 177 -19.28 -4.43 -0.04
N GLY A 178 -19.14 -4.81 -1.31
CA GLY A 178 -20.11 -5.66 -2.01
C GLY A 178 -20.25 -7.02 -1.35
N THR A 179 -19.12 -7.64 -1.00
CA THR A 179 -19.08 -8.95 -0.33
C THR A 179 -19.73 -8.90 1.05
N PHE A 180 -19.39 -7.88 1.85
CA PHE A 180 -19.98 -7.69 3.18
C PHE A 180 -21.48 -7.44 3.10
N GLY A 181 -21.94 -6.57 2.19
CA GLY A 181 -23.37 -6.32 1.99
C GLY A 181 -24.14 -7.56 1.54
N TRP A 182 -23.52 -8.38 0.67
CA TRP A 182 -24.11 -9.63 0.18
C TRP A 182 -24.21 -10.71 1.25
N LEU A 183 -23.15 -10.91 2.03
CA LEU A 183 -23.03 -11.98 3.02
C LEU A 183 -23.37 -11.51 4.45
N TRP A 184 -24.00 -10.34 4.60
CA TRP A 184 -24.38 -9.82 5.92
C TRP A 184 -25.39 -10.74 6.60
N PRO A 185 -25.19 -11.09 7.89
CA PRO A 185 -26.14 -11.92 8.64
C PRO A 185 -27.53 -11.29 8.70
N LYS A 186 -28.54 -12.15 8.51
CA LYS A 186 -29.96 -11.74 8.60
C LYS A 186 -30.43 -11.68 10.05
#